data_75685a14b22eea5d5cba80e824ef0478
#
_entry.id   75685a14b22eea5d5cba80e824ef0478
#
_cell.length_a   1.000
_cell.length_b   1.000
_cell.length_c   1.000
_cell.angle_alpha   90.00
_cell.angle_beta   90.00
_cell.angle_gamma   90.00
#
_symmetry.space_group_name_H-M   'P 1'
#
loop_
_entity.id
_entity.type
_entity.pdbx_description
1 polymer ?
#
loop_
_entity_poly.entity_id
_entity_poly.type
_entity_poly.pdbx_seq_one_letter_code
_entity_poly.pdbx_strand_id
1 'polypeptide(L)'
;MSRSKSFFFLMLVFTMTFVGVLFVYPGSPYAGSIMPWKLGLDLVGGTYLVYEVDMSAVGSSDRSIVMNGLRDVIEKRVNLFGVSEPRITVSQAKDSYRLNVELAGIKDVGEAIKQIGETPFLVFSEILTDDNGEVIKDKDGQPLFKATDLTGRYVQRAQLIYDNISNLPQVSLEFNSEGGDIFEQVTARNVGKPVAIFLDGNMISAPRVSEKIIGGKAQITGDFTLDEAKKLVERFNAGALPAPIKLVN
;
A
#
# COMPACT_ATOMS: atom_id res chain seq x y z
N MET A 1 19.44 -42.59 49.76
CA MET A 1 19.81 -41.14 49.67
C MET A 1 19.59 -40.54 51.06
N SER A 2 20.53 -39.73 51.60
CA SER A 2 20.31 -39.05 52.89
C SER A 2 19.20 -38.02 52.73
N ARG A 3 18.36 -37.83 53.76
CA ARG A 3 17.25 -36.84 53.78
C ARG A 3 17.68 -35.44 53.28
N SER A 4 18.90 -35.04 53.60
CA SER A 4 19.51 -33.79 53.17
C SER A 4 19.73 -33.70 51.65
N LYS A 5 20.19 -34.78 51.00
CA LYS A 5 20.38 -34.83 49.54
C LYS A 5 19.07 -34.79 48.78
N SER A 6 18.03 -35.46 49.32
CA SER A 6 16.69 -35.41 48.71
C SER A 6 16.06 -34.04 48.83
N PHE A 7 16.25 -33.35 49.95
CA PHE A 7 15.77 -31.96 50.12
C PHE A 7 16.46 -30.99 49.19
N PHE A 8 17.79 -31.11 49.03
CA PHE A 8 18.56 -30.28 48.11
C PHE A 8 18.13 -30.50 46.65
N PHE A 9 17.90 -31.74 46.25
CA PHE A 9 17.43 -32.07 44.90
C PHE A 9 16.02 -31.49 44.64
N LEU A 10 15.13 -31.57 45.64
CA LEU A 10 13.78 -31.01 45.54
C LEU A 10 13.81 -29.49 45.43
N MET A 11 14.66 -28.82 46.20
CA MET A 11 14.90 -27.36 46.11
C MET A 11 15.40 -26.97 44.72
N LEU A 12 16.35 -27.72 44.17
CA LEU A 12 16.93 -27.46 42.83
C LEU A 12 15.87 -27.59 41.74
N VAL A 13 15.03 -28.63 41.79
CA VAL A 13 13.93 -28.81 40.86
C VAL A 13 12.93 -27.66 40.96
N PHE A 14 12.58 -27.26 42.19
CA PHE A 14 11.63 -26.14 42.40
C PHE A 14 12.18 -24.81 41.85
N THR A 15 13.45 -24.56 42.10
CA THR A 15 14.12 -23.34 41.59
C THR A 15 14.18 -23.35 40.05
N MET A 16 14.49 -24.50 39.45
CA MET A 16 14.56 -24.63 38.00
C MET A 16 13.19 -24.48 37.35
N THR A 17 12.14 -25.03 37.97
CA THR A 17 10.76 -24.86 37.53
C THR A 17 10.31 -23.40 37.66
N PHE A 18 10.63 -22.74 38.79
CA PHE A 18 10.30 -21.34 39.02
C PHE A 18 10.97 -20.41 37.98
N VAL A 19 12.25 -20.63 37.70
CA VAL A 19 12.98 -19.93 36.66
C VAL A 19 12.33 -20.17 35.28
N GLY A 20 12.01 -21.45 34.97
CA GLY A 20 11.31 -21.80 33.73
C GLY A 20 9.96 -21.08 33.58
N VAL A 21 9.17 -21.00 34.65
CA VAL A 21 7.89 -20.27 34.63
C VAL A 21 8.10 -18.78 34.40
N LEU A 22 9.13 -18.16 34.99
CA LEU A 22 9.45 -16.74 34.74
C LEU A 22 9.78 -16.44 33.26
N PHE A 23 10.39 -17.39 32.56
CA PHE A 23 10.70 -17.25 31.14
C PHE A 23 9.54 -17.62 30.20
N VAL A 24 8.63 -18.48 30.63
CA VAL A 24 7.52 -18.98 29.81
C VAL A 24 6.25 -18.17 30.02
N TYR A 25 6.06 -17.54 31.19
CA TYR A 25 4.83 -16.80 31.48
C TYR A 25 4.73 -15.50 30.66
N PRO A 26 3.70 -15.31 29.82
CA PRO A 26 3.61 -14.18 28.89
C PRO A 26 3.57 -12.80 29.56
N GLY A 27 3.14 -12.71 30.81
CA GLY A 27 3.11 -11.47 31.61
C GLY A 27 4.42 -11.15 32.33
N SER A 28 5.46 -11.97 32.15
CA SER A 28 6.77 -11.74 32.76
C SER A 28 7.55 -10.65 32.04
N PRO A 29 8.16 -9.66 32.75
CA PRO A 29 8.98 -8.64 32.12
C PRO A 29 10.23 -9.20 31.39
N TYR A 30 10.62 -10.44 31.72
CA TYR A 30 11.76 -11.13 31.09
C TYR A 30 11.39 -11.89 29.82
N ALA A 31 10.17 -12.45 29.75
CA ALA A 31 9.69 -13.20 28.59
C ALA A 31 9.55 -12.32 27.35
N GLY A 32 9.02 -11.12 27.49
CA GLY A 32 8.82 -10.18 26.38
C GLY A 32 10.11 -9.65 25.76
N SER A 33 11.22 -9.64 26.52
CA SER A 33 12.51 -9.15 26.03
C SER A 33 13.36 -10.21 25.32
N ILE A 34 13.20 -11.49 25.70
CA ILE A 34 14.06 -12.58 25.21
C ILE A 34 13.35 -13.43 24.16
N MET A 35 12.06 -13.68 24.32
CA MET A 35 11.23 -14.43 23.38
C MET A 35 9.83 -13.77 23.31
N PRO A 36 9.62 -12.83 22.38
CA PRO A 36 8.29 -12.28 22.17
C PRO A 36 7.35 -13.40 21.73
N TRP A 37 6.38 -13.72 22.57
CA TRP A 37 5.36 -14.71 22.26
C TRP A 37 4.46 -14.17 21.15
N LYS A 38 4.48 -14.85 20.01
CA LYS A 38 3.59 -14.58 18.90
C LYS A 38 2.33 -15.41 19.09
N LEU A 39 1.34 -14.78 19.69
CA LEU A 39 0.05 -15.41 19.89
C LEU A 39 -0.75 -15.31 18.59
N GLY A 40 -1.31 -16.43 18.14
CA GLY A 40 -2.16 -16.47 16.96
C GLY A 40 -3.48 -15.71 17.13
N LEU A 41 -4.21 -15.54 16.03
CA LEU A 41 -5.52 -14.86 15.95
C LEU A 41 -6.52 -15.32 17.02
N ASP A 42 -6.52 -16.60 17.36
CA ASP A 42 -7.44 -17.21 18.34
C ASP A 42 -7.24 -16.69 19.77
N LEU A 43 -6.04 -16.18 20.09
CA LEU A 43 -5.67 -15.75 21.44
C LEU A 43 -5.60 -14.21 21.58
N VAL A 44 -5.19 -13.51 20.53
CA VAL A 44 -5.06 -12.05 20.54
C VAL A 44 -6.32 -11.39 19.97
N GLY A 45 -7.10 -12.15 19.23
CA GLY A 45 -8.12 -11.61 18.33
C GLY A 45 -7.48 -11.02 17.07
N GLY A 46 -8.26 -10.84 16.05
CA GLY A 46 -7.79 -10.25 14.79
C GLY A 46 -8.77 -10.48 13.67
N THR A 47 -8.35 -10.15 12.48
CA THR A 47 -9.17 -10.20 11.28
C THR A 47 -8.59 -11.18 10.29
N TYR A 48 -9.46 -11.99 9.69
CA TYR A 48 -9.16 -12.88 8.57
C TYR A 48 -9.91 -12.39 7.34
N LEU A 49 -9.18 -11.99 6.31
CA LEU A 49 -9.72 -11.47 5.06
C LEU A 49 -9.33 -12.39 3.90
N VAL A 50 -10.28 -12.66 3.02
CA VAL A 50 -10.05 -13.42 1.81
C VAL A 50 -10.35 -12.53 0.61
N TYR A 51 -9.34 -12.32 -0.22
CA TYR A 51 -9.48 -11.59 -1.47
C TYR A 51 -9.42 -12.55 -2.65
N GLU A 52 -10.36 -12.43 -3.56
CA GLU A 52 -10.29 -13.04 -4.88
C GLU A 52 -9.55 -12.10 -5.84
N VAL A 53 -8.62 -12.67 -6.61
CA VAL A 53 -7.76 -11.91 -7.52
C VAL A 53 -8.27 -12.08 -8.95
N ASP A 54 -8.52 -10.97 -9.62
CA ASP A 54 -8.91 -10.99 -11.03
C ASP A 54 -7.68 -11.21 -11.92
N MET A 55 -7.59 -12.41 -12.48
CA MET A 55 -6.52 -12.83 -13.39
C MET A 55 -6.91 -12.79 -14.86
N SER A 56 -8.07 -12.19 -15.20
CA SER A 56 -8.61 -12.18 -16.57
C SER A 56 -7.67 -11.53 -17.59
N ALA A 57 -6.95 -10.49 -17.17
CA ALA A 57 -5.98 -9.76 -17.99
C ALA A 57 -4.53 -10.31 -17.88
N VAL A 58 -4.30 -11.38 -17.10
CA VAL A 58 -2.95 -11.92 -16.81
C VAL A 58 -2.72 -13.22 -17.56
N GLY A 59 -1.65 -13.26 -18.37
CA GLY A 59 -1.22 -14.47 -19.05
C GLY A 59 -0.91 -15.61 -18.07
N SER A 60 -1.17 -16.85 -18.47
CA SER A 60 -1.00 -18.03 -17.60
C SER A 60 0.43 -18.20 -17.05
N SER A 61 1.44 -17.81 -17.83
CA SER A 61 2.86 -17.82 -17.42
C SER A 61 3.18 -16.84 -16.29
N ASP A 62 2.42 -15.73 -16.20
CA ASP A 62 2.77 -14.60 -15.34
C ASP A 62 1.96 -14.60 -14.04
N ARG A 63 0.94 -15.47 -13.93
CA ARG A 63 0.03 -15.51 -12.79
C ARG A 63 0.73 -15.72 -11.45
N SER A 64 1.76 -16.58 -11.41
CA SER A 64 2.55 -16.80 -10.19
C SER A 64 3.36 -15.58 -9.79
N ILE A 65 3.90 -14.85 -10.78
CA ILE A 65 4.66 -13.60 -10.55
C ILE A 65 3.72 -12.53 -10.00
N VAL A 66 2.55 -12.37 -10.61
CA VAL A 66 1.52 -11.42 -10.17
C VAL A 66 1.04 -11.73 -8.75
N MET A 67 0.79 -13.01 -8.41
CA MET A 67 0.39 -13.41 -7.07
C MET A 67 1.45 -13.11 -6.01
N ASN A 68 2.73 -13.37 -6.32
CA ASN A 68 3.82 -13.03 -5.42
C ASN A 68 3.98 -11.50 -5.25
N GLY A 69 3.93 -10.76 -6.35
CA GLY A 69 3.96 -9.30 -6.31
C GLY A 69 2.80 -8.71 -5.50
N LEU A 70 1.59 -9.29 -5.66
CA LEU A 70 0.42 -8.90 -4.89
C LEU A 70 0.61 -9.14 -3.38
N ARG A 71 1.12 -10.32 -3.01
CA ARG A 71 1.45 -10.63 -1.62
C ARG A 71 2.42 -9.60 -1.04
N ASP A 72 3.51 -9.30 -1.76
CA ASP A 72 4.56 -8.39 -1.28
C ASP A 72 4.03 -6.94 -1.13
N VAL A 73 3.14 -6.49 -2.02
CA VAL A 73 2.48 -5.17 -1.89
C VAL A 73 1.53 -5.14 -0.69
N ILE A 74 0.71 -6.18 -0.50
CA ILE A 74 -0.21 -6.25 0.63
C ILE A 74 0.57 -6.32 1.95
N GLU A 75 1.66 -7.07 2.01
CA GLU A 75 2.53 -7.15 3.19
C GLU A 75 3.11 -5.77 3.55
N LYS A 76 3.62 -5.02 2.57
CA LYS A 76 4.09 -3.65 2.79
C LYS A 76 2.99 -2.75 3.32
N ARG A 77 1.79 -2.81 2.74
CA ARG A 77 0.64 -2.00 3.18
C ARG A 77 0.28 -2.29 4.62
N VAL A 78 0.14 -3.56 4.96
CA VAL A 78 -0.23 -4.00 6.31
C VAL A 78 0.85 -3.61 7.34
N ASN A 79 2.12 -3.74 7.01
CA ASN A 79 3.24 -3.35 7.87
C ASN A 79 3.27 -1.83 8.14
N LEU A 80 2.95 -0.99 7.13
CA LEU A 80 2.84 0.46 7.30
C LEU A 80 1.74 0.87 8.30
N PHE A 81 0.71 0.03 8.48
CA PHE A 81 -0.35 0.25 9.48
C PHE A 81 -0.02 -0.27 10.87
N GLY A 82 1.22 -0.69 11.10
CA GLY A 82 1.69 -1.11 12.42
C GLY A 82 1.24 -2.52 12.81
N VAL A 83 0.77 -3.33 11.86
CA VAL A 83 0.52 -4.75 12.09
C VAL A 83 1.84 -5.48 12.11
N SER A 84 2.24 -5.93 13.28
CA SER A 84 3.42 -6.77 13.41
C SER A 84 3.13 -8.16 12.83
N GLU A 85 3.85 -8.52 11.77
CA GLU A 85 3.84 -9.88 11.19
C GLU A 85 2.48 -10.36 10.66
N PRO A 86 1.96 -9.72 9.61
CA PRO A 86 0.79 -10.23 8.91
C PRO A 86 1.10 -11.60 8.30
N ARG A 87 0.14 -12.52 8.37
CA ARG A 87 0.26 -13.79 7.67
C ARG A 87 -0.50 -13.73 6.37
N ILE A 88 0.23 -13.69 5.26
CA ILE A 88 -0.37 -13.59 3.94
C ILE A 88 -0.06 -14.86 3.15
N THR A 89 -1.10 -15.59 2.79
CA THR A 89 -0.98 -16.86 2.08
C THR A 89 -1.73 -16.81 0.75
N VAL A 90 -1.08 -17.36 -0.27
CA VAL A 90 -1.68 -17.50 -1.61
C VAL A 90 -2.34 -18.87 -1.69
N SER A 91 -3.58 -18.92 -2.16
CA SER A 91 -4.28 -20.16 -2.46
C SER A 91 -4.83 -20.15 -3.87
N GLN A 92 -4.76 -21.30 -4.54
CA GLN A 92 -5.30 -21.50 -5.88
C GLN A 92 -6.23 -22.70 -5.87
N ALA A 93 -7.44 -22.53 -6.37
CA ALA A 93 -8.40 -23.60 -6.57
C ALA A 93 -8.95 -23.52 -7.98
N LYS A 94 -8.54 -24.45 -8.85
CA LYS A 94 -8.83 -24.44 -10.31
C LYS A 94 -8.37 -23.10 -10.92
N ASP A 95 -9.32 -22.29 -11.39
CA ASP A 95 -9.06 -20.99 -12.01
C ASP A 95 -9.26 -19.80 -11.05
N SER A 96 -9.61 -20.04 -9.78
CA SER A 96 -9.76 -19.00 -8.76
C SER A 96 -8.45 -18.83 -7.98
N TYR A 97 -7.94 -17.61 -7.97
CA TYR A 97 -6.75 -17.21 -7.24
C TYR A 97 -7.18 -16.37 -6.04
N ARG A 98 -6.72 -16.74 -4.85
CA ARG A 98 -7.09 -16.06 -3.61
C ARG A 98 -5.89 -15.70 -2.78
N LEU A 99 -6.01 -14.56 -2.14
CA LEU A 99 -5.06 -14.08 -1.14
C LEU A 99 -5.76 -14.07 0.22
N ASN A 100 -5.23 -14.86 1.16
CA ASN A 100 -5.72 -14.90 2.53
C ASN A 100 -4.81 -14.04 3.38
N VAL A 101 -5.39 -13.08 4.10
CA VAL A 101 -4.67 -12.10 4.93
C VAL A 101 -5.14 -12.22 6.37
N GLU A 102 -4.24 -12.62 7.25
CA GLU A 102 -4.46 -12.73 8.68
C GLU A 102 -3.78 -11.56 9.39
N LEU A 103 -4.55 -10.77 10.12
CA LEU A 103 -4.11 -9.57 10.81
C LEU A 103 -4.35 -9.70 12.30
N ALA A 104 -3.31 -10.06 13.05
CA ALA A 104 -3.41 -10.18 14.51
C ALA A 104 -3.52 -8.79 15.16
N GLY A 105 -4.43 -8.65 16.13
CA GLY A 105 -4.58 -7.45 16.94
C GLY A 105 -5.34 -6.28 16.29
N ILE A 106 -5.77 -6.39 15.04
CA ILE A 106 -6.59 -5.37 14.38
C ILE A 106 -8.06 -5.53 14.79
N LYS A 107 -8.60 -4.48 15.39
CA LYS A 107 -10.00 -4.44 15.85
C LYS A 107 -10.92 -3.81 14.81
N ASP A 108 -10.43 -2.87 14.02
CA ASP A 108 -11.21 -2.21 12.97
C ASP A 108 -11.00 -2.89 11.63
N VAL A 109 -11.90 -3.84 11.36
CA VAL A 109 -11.92 -4.61 10.11
C VAL A 109 -12.18 -3.72 8.89
N GLY A 110 -13.05 -2.70 9.06
CA GLY A 110 -13.42 -1.79 7.98
C GLY A 110 -12.22 -0.97 7.50
N GLU A 111 -11.44 -0.42 8.43
CA GLU A 111 -10.22 0.32 8.12
C GLU A 111 -9.18 -0.61 7.45
N ALA A 112 -8.99 -1.83 7.95
CA ALA A 112 -8.08 -2.80 7.34
C ALA A 112 -8.47 -3.13 5.89
N ILE A 113 -9.74 -3.41 5.63
CA ILE A 113 -10.26 -3.68 4.28
C ILE A 113 -9.98 -2.50 3.35
N LYS A 114 -10.28 -1.29 3.80
CA LYS A 114 -10.07 -0.06 3.06
C LYS A 114 -8.60 0.11 2.68
N GLN A 115 -7.70 -0.04 3.63
CA GLN A 115 -6.27 0.14 3.43
C GLN A 115 -5.63 -0.92 2.53
N ILE A 116 -6.05 -2.17 2.64
CA ILE A 116 -5.55 -3.26 1.80
C ILE A 116 -6.06 -3.14 0.36
N GLY A 117 -7.35 -2.85 0.19
CA GLY A 117 -8.03 -2.83 -1.11
C GLY A 117 -7.82 -1.55 -1.91
N GLU A 118 -7.61 -0.42 -1.24
CA GLU A 118 -7.45 0.87 -1.90
C GLU A 118 -6.05 1.03 -2.49
N THR A 119 -5.93 0.77 -3.79
CA THR A 119 -4.83 1.33 -4.57
C THR A 119 -5.23 2.75 -4.94
N PRO A 120 -4.43 3.77 -4.64
CA PRO A 120 -4.68 5.09 -5.22
C PRO A 120 -4.63 4.94 -6.73
N PHE A 121 -5.78 5.04 -7.37
CA PHE A 121 -5.86 4.98 -8.82
C PHE A 121 -5.46 6.35 -9.37
N LEU A 122 -4.16 6.56 -9.46
CA LEU A 122 -3.58 7.76 -10.04
C LEU A 122 -3.57 7.64 -11.56
N VAL A 123 -4.18 8.60 -12.23
CA VAL A 123 -4.20 8.70 -13.69
C VAL A 123 -3.87 10.13 -14.10
N PHE A 124 -2.91 10.26 -15.00
CA PHE A 124 -2.67 11.51 -15.71
C PHE A 124 -3.54 11.54 -16.97
N SER A 125 -4.22 12.65 -17.18
CA SER A 125 -5.18 12.79 -18.28
C SER A 125 -4.94 14.06 -19.05
N GLU A 126 -5.07 13.98 -20.35
CA GLU A 126 -4.94 15.08 -21.28
C GLU A 126 -6.29 15.67 -21.58
N ILE A 127 -6.36 16.99 -21.80
CA ILE A 127 -7.57 17.64 -22.29
C ILE A 127 -7.85 17.18 -23.72
N LEU A 128 -9.09 16.76 -23.97
CA LEU A 128 -9.55 16.47 -25.32
C LEU A 128 -9.72 17.80 -26.10
N THR A 129 -9.12 17.84 -27.27
CA THR A 129 -9.29 18.94 -28.24
C THR A 129 -9.84 18.38 -29.55
N ASP A 130 -10.65 19.17 -30.25
CA ASP A 130 -11.10 18.86 -31.59
C ASP A 130 -9.98 19.06 -32.63
N ASP A 131 -10.30 18.83 -33.89
CA ASP A 131 -9.35 18.99 -35.02
C ASP A 131 -8.85 20.44 -35.22
N ASN A 132 -9.56 21.42 -34.65
CA ASN A 132 -9.18 22.86 -34.70
C ASN A 132 -8.35 23.25 -33.45
N GLY A 133 -8.15 22.33 -32.49
CA GLY A 133 -7.45 22.57 -31.22
C GLY A 133 -8.32 23.19 -30.13
N GLU A 134 -9.64 23.29 -30.31
CA GLU A 134 -10.57 23.77 -29.31
C GLU A 134 -10.89 22.68 -28.29
N VAL A 135 -11.05 23.08 -27.02
CA VAL A 135 -11.34 22.16 -25.92
C VAL A 135 -12.75 21.59 -26.05
N ILE A 136 -12.84 20.27 -26.16
CA ILE A 136 -14.13 19.58 -26.14
C ILE A 136 -14.68 19.60 -24.73
N LYS A 137 -15.92 20.06 -24.58
CA LYS A 137 -16.62 20.17 -23.30
C LYS A 137 -17.81 19.24 -23.25
N ASP A 138 -18.18 18.84 -22.04
CA ASP A 138 -19.41 18.12 -21.78
C ASP A 138 -20.66 19.04 -21.82
N LYS A 139 -21.81 18.47 -21.48
CA LYS A 139 -23.10 19.19 -21.46
C LYS A 139 -23.15 20.32 -20.42
N ASP A 140 -22.31 20.23 -19.39
CA ASP A 140 -22.20 21.18 -18.28
C ASP A 140 -21.08 22.22 -18.51
N GLY A 141 -20.45 22.17 -19.70
CA GLY A 141 -19.38 23.09 -20.09
C GLY A 141 -18.02 22.75 -19.51
N GLN A 142 -17.87 21.59 -18.88
CA GLN A 142 -16.60 21.14 -18.31
C GLN A 142 -15.71 20.49 -19.38
N PRO A 143 -14.39 20.68 -19.34
CA PRO A 143 -13.47 20.05 -20.28
C PRO A 143 -13.50 18.54 -20.15
N LEU A 144 -13.53 17.83 -21.27
CA LEU A 144 -13.38 16.40 -21.31
C LEU A 144 -11.91 16.00 -21.28
N PHE A 145 -11.61 14.91 -20.57
CA PHE A 145 -10.25 14.40 -20.40
C PHE A 145 -10.12 13.00 -20.97
N LYS A 146 -8.96 12.71 -21.53
CA LYS A 146 -8.56 11.39 -21.99
C LYS A 146 -7.43 10.88 -21.10
N ALA A 147 -7.62 9.73 -20.49
CA ALA A 147 -6.58 9.07 -19.70
C ALA A 147 -5.35 8.78 -20.55
N THR A 148 -4.17 9.00 -20.01
CA THR A 148 -2.90 8.58 -20.58
C THR A 148 -2.50 7.21 -20.02
N ASP A 149 -1.44 6.63 -20.59
CA ASP A 149 -0.87 5.38 -20.09
C ASP A 149 -0.10 5.58 -18.77
N LEU A 150 0.14 6.84 -18.36
CA LEU A 150 0.83 7.16 -17.10
C LEU A 150 -0.12 7.00 -15.93
N THR A 151 0.14 6.00 -15.12
CA THR A 151 -0.67 5.65 -13.94
C THR A 151 0.20 5.49 -12.70
N GLY A 152 -0.43 5.32 -11.54
CA GLY A 152 0.25 5.10 -10.27
C GLY A 152 1.17 3.88 -10.22
N ARG A 153 1.02 2.92 -11.13
CA ARG A 153 1.89 1.73 -11.22
C ARG A 153 3.36 2.06 -11.53
N TYR A 154 3.60 3.19 -12.15
CA TYR A 154 4.94 3.66 -12.49
C TYR A 154 5.61 4.48 -11.40
N VAL A 155 4.89 4.78 -10.31
CA VAL A 155 5.46 5.51 -9.17
C VAL A 155 6.44 4.60 -8.45
N GLN A 156 7.71 4.99 -8.45
CA GLN A 156 8.78 4.32 -7.73
C GLN A 156 8.90 4.83 -6.30
N ARG A 157 8.68 6.14 -6.11
CA ARG A 157 8.83 6.81 -4.82
C ARG A 157 7.91 8.02 -4.73
N ALA A 158 7.34 8.22 -3.56
CA ALA A 158 6.61 9.42 -3.20
C ALA A 158 7.21 10.06 -1.95
N GLN A 159 7.19 11.38 -1.86
CA GLN A 159 7.70 12.15 -0.73
C GLN A 159 6.79 13.31 -0.41
N LEU A 160 6.61 13.58 0.88
CA LEU A 160 5.99 14.80 1.34
C LEU A 160 6.99 15.95 1.18
N ILE A 161 6.57 17.00 0.51
CA ILE A 161 7.33 18.25 0.39
C ILE A 161 6.41 19.41 0.76
N TYR A 162 6.98 20.58 0.93
CA TYR A 162 6.22 21.80 1.21
C TYR A 162 6.51 22.82 0.13
N ASP A 163 5.47 23.53 -0.27
CA ASP A 163 5.63 24.69 -1.15
C ASP A 163 6.44 25.79 -0.46
N ASN A 164 7.42 26.33 -1.14
CA ASN A 164 8.36 27.31 -0.54
C ASN A 164 7.71 28.66 -0.24
N ILE A 165 6.55 28.97 -0.81
CA ILE A 165 5.87 30.28 -0.68
C ILE A 165 4.68 30.14 0.25
N SER A 166 3.79 29.18 -0.01
CA SER A 166 2.55 28.99 0.74
C SER A 166 2.71 28.08 1.97
N ASN A 167 3.83 27.34 2.07
CA ASN A 167 4.09 26.31 3.07
C ASN A 167 3.02 25.22 3.13
N LEU A 168 2.25 25.05 2.05
CA LEU A 168 1.25 23.99 1.92
C LEU A 168 1.91 22.64 1.62
N PRO A 169 1.37 21.54 2.16
CA PRO A 169 1.89 20.20 1.87
C PRO A 169 1.61 19.80 0.42
N GLN A 170 2.60 19.22 -0.23
CA GLN A 170 2.55 18.70 -1.59
C GLN A 170 3.15 17.30 -1.63
N VAL A 171 2.81 16.53 -2.66
CA VAL A 171 3.37 15.20 -2.86
C VAL A 171 4.27 15.21 -4.09
N SER A 172 5.56 14.97 -3.87
CA SER A 172 6.52 14.74 -4.95
C SER A 172 6.49 13.27 -5.34
N LEU A 173 6.36 13.01 -6.63
CA LEU A 173 6.42 11.66 -7.21
C LEU A 173 7.70 11.51 -8.03
N GLU A 174 8.31 10.35 -7.93
CA GLU A 174 9.39 9.91 -8.78
C GLU A 174 8.94 8.63 -9.49
N PHE A 175 8.93 8.64 -10.82
CA PHE A 175 8.57 7.50 -11.64
C PHE A 175 9.77 6.59 -11.87
N ASN A 176 9.52 5.30 -12.12
CA ASN A 176 10.54 4.41 -12.66
C ASN A 176 10.93 4.82 -14.10
N SER A 177 11.92 4.15 -14.69
CA SER A 177 12.42 4.49 -16.03
C SER A 177 11.31 4.54 -17.08
N GLU A 178 10.45 3.51 -17.14
CA GLU A 178 9.34 3.43 -18.09
C GLU A 178 8.32 4.57 -17.89
N GLY A 179 7.92 4.81 -16.63
CA GLY A 179 7.01 5.91 -16.28
C GLY A 179 7.62 7.29 -16.58
N GLY A 180 8.93 7.44 -16.39
CA GLY A 180 9.66 8.66 -16.73
C GLY A 180 9.61 8.95 -18.23
N ASP A 181 9.80 7.94 -19.07
CA ASP A 181 9.71 8.06 -20.53
C ASP A 181 8.29 8.42 -20.99
N ILE A 182 7.27 7.79 -20.39
CA ILE A 182 5.86 8.12 -20.67
C ILE A 182 5.56 9.56 -20.23
N PHE A 183 6.01 9.96 -19.04
CA PHE A 183 5.79 11.30 -18.51
C PHE A 183 6.45 12.39 -19.38
N GLU A 184 7.67 12.13 -19.86
CA GLU A 184 8.35 13.00 -20.81
C GLU A 184 7.55 13.17 -22.11
N GLN A 185 7.00 12.08 -22.67
CA GLN A 185 6.17 12.13 -23.86
C GLN A 185 4.86 12.89 -23.62
N VAL A 186 4.18 12.62 -22.48
CA VAL A 186 2.94 13.31 -22.10
C VAL A 186 3.19 14.81 -21.94
N THR A 187 4.25 15.20 -21.23
CA THR A 187 4.56 16.63 -21.03
C THR A 187 5.01 17.30 -22.33
N ALA A 188 5.78 16.63 -23.19
CA ALA A 188 6.24 17.17 -24.47
C ALA A 188 5.08 17.55 -25.41
N ARG A 189 4.04 16.70 -25.53
CA ARG A 189 2.88 16.96 -26.41
C ARG A 189 1.83 17.90 -25.81
N ASN A 190 1.95 18.19 -24.50
CA ASN A 190 1.04 19.05 -23.75
C ASN A 190 1.66 20.39 -23.30
N VAL A 191 2.79 20.81 -23.87
CA VAL A 191 3.37 22.12 -23.55
C VAL A 191 2.34 23.22 -23.82
N GLY A 192 2.13 24.10 -22.83
CA GLY A 192 1.11 25.15 -22.85
C GLY A 192 -0.31 24.68 -22.55
N LYS A 193 -0.55 23.38 -22.41
CA LYS A 193 -1.86 22.79 -22.06
C LYS A 193 -1.85 22.24 -20.63
N PRO A 194 -3.01 22.13 -19.96
CA PRO A 194 -3.06 21.47 -18.68
C PRO A 194 -3.06 19.94 -18.85
N VAL A 195 -2.41 19.28 -17.89
CA VAL A 195 -2.49 17.82 -17.67
C VAL A 195 -3.18 17.60 -16.35
N ALA A 196 -4.36 17.01 -16.39
CA ALA A 196 -5.15 16.74 -15.18
C ALA A 196 -4.64 15.51 -14.46
N ILE A 197 -4.64 15.57 -13.15
CA ILE A 197 -4.26 14.48 -12.24
C ILE A 197 -5.52 14.03 -11.53
N PHE A 198 -5.93 12.80 -11.79
CA PHE A 198 -7.06 12.15 -11.14
C PHE A 198 -6.57 11.16 -10.10
N LEU A 199 -7.18 11.19 -8.94
CA LEU A 199 -6.96 10.24 -7.84
C LEU A 199 -8.31 9.63 -7.48
N ASP A 200 -8.43 8.32 -7.60
CA ASP A 200 -9.66 7.57 -7.31
C ASP A 200 -10.90 8.14 -8.05
N GLY A 201 -10.68 8.58 -9.31
CA GLY A 201 -11.72 9.18 -10.15
C GLY A 201 -12.00 10.66 -9.89
N ASN A 202 -11.44 11.25 -8.84
CA ASN A 202 -11.58 12.67 -8.54
C ASN A 202 -10.41 13.48 -9.11
N MET A 203 -10.69 14.56 -9.80
CA MET A 203 -9.64 15.47 -10.26
C MET A 203 -9.10 16.25 -9.06
N ILE A 204 -7.81 16.08 -8.77
CA ILE A 204 -7.14 16.77 -7.65
C ILE A 204 -6.37 18.01 -8.11
N SER A 205 -5.89 18.00 -9.35
CA SER A 205 -5.14 19.13 -9.90
C SER A 205 -5.12 19.04 -11.44
N ALA A 206 -4.94 20.18 -12.11
CA ALA A 206 -4.76 20.26 -13.55
C ALA A 206 -3.71 21.34 -13.90
N PRO A 207 -2.45 21.13 -13.51
CA PRO A 207 -1.39 22.11 -13.77
C PRO A 207 -1.13 22.26 -15.26
N ARG A 208 -0.81 23.49 -15.68
CA ARG A 208 -0.35 23.76 -17.04
C ARG A 208 1.12 23.32 -17.20
N VAL A 209 1.39 22.59 -18.23
CA VAL A 209 2.76 22.17 -18.57
C VAL A 209 3.51 23.36 -19.18
N SER A 210 4.51 23.87 -18.48
CA SER A 210 5.32 25.00 -18.96
C SER A 210 6.35 24.56 -20.01
N GLU A 211 6.95 23.40 -19.79
CA GLU A 211 7.96 22.81 -20.67
C GLU A 211 7.94 21.27 -20.54
N LYS A 212 8.60 20.60 -21.48
CA LYS A 212 8.83 19.17 -21.42
C LYS A 212 9.62 18.80 -20.17
N ILE A 213 9.11 17.87 -19.37
CA ILE A 213 9.73 17.43 -18.11
C ILE A 213 10.50 16.13 -18.34
N ILE A 214 11.82 16.20 -18.12
CA ILE A 214 12.74 15.07 -18.23
C ILE A 214 13.06 14.57 -16.81
N GLY A 215 13.35 13.27 -16.66
CA GLY A 215 13.83 12.71 -15.40
C GLY A 215 12.73 12.21 -14.46
N GLY A 216 11.47 12.13 -14.94
CA GLY A 216 10.41 11.36 -14.30
C GLY A 216 10.00 11.86 -12.91
N LYS A 217 10.08 13.18 -12.65
CA LYS A 217 9.65 13.78 -11.38
C LYS A 217 8.44 14.65 -11.60
N ALA A 218 7.39 14.43 -10.83
CA ALA A 218 6.16 15.20 -10.81
C ALA A 218 5.85 15.71 -9.41
N GLN A 219 5.10 16.81 -9.30
CA GLN A 219 4.58 17.31 -8.05
C GLN A 219 3.06 17.38 -8.14
N ILE A 220 2.41 16.79 -7.14
CA ILE A 220 0.96 16.89 -6.97
C ILE A 220 0.71 18.03 -5.98
N THR A 221 0.10 19.09 -6.49
CA THR A 221 -0.36 20.24 -5.71
C THR A 221 -1.88 20.17 -5.57
N GLY A 222 -2.40 20.55 -4.44
CA GLY A 222 -3.84 20.57 -4.15
C GLY A 222 -4.08 21.08 -2.73
N ASP A 223 -5.33 21.20 -2.34
CA ASP A 223 -5.73 21.63 -1.00
C ASP A 223 -5.64 20.46 0.00
N PHE A 224 -4.44 19.85 0.11
CA PHE A 224 -4.22 18.75 1.04
C PHE A 224 -3.99 19.26 2.46
N THR A 225 -4.63 18.62 3.41
CA THR A 225 -4.17 18.65 4.80
C THR A 225 -2.86 17.85 4.92
N LEU A 226 -2.10 18.11 5.96
CA LEU A 226 -0.85 17.37 6.23
C LEU A 226 -1.09 15.85 6.33
N ASP A 227 -2.19 15.45 6.98
CA ASP A 227 -2.51 14.04 7.17
C ASP A 227 -2.94 13.36 5.87
N GLU A 228 -3.67 14.04 4.99
CA GLU A 228 -4.03 13.54 3.67
C GLU A 228 -2.79 13.35 2.79
N ALA A 229 -1.90 14.34 2.77
CA ALA A 229 -0.66 14.26 2.00
C ALA A 229 0.25 13.12 2.50
N LYS A 230 0.38 12.92 3.83
CA LYS A 230 1.12 11.80 4.42
C LYS A 230 0.53 10.46 4.01
N LYS A 231 -0.78 10.27 4.20
CA LYS A 231 -1.49 9.03 3.80
C LYS A 231 -1.30 8.75 2.31
N LEU A 232 -1.35 9.78 1.46
CA LEU A 232 -1.16 9.62 0.03
C LEU A 232 0.27 9.16 -0.31
N VAL A 233 1.28 9.74 0.35
CA VAL A 233 2.69 9.30 0.22
C VAL A 233 2.86 7.85 0.66
N GLU A 234 2.28 7.46 1.78
CA GLU A 234 2.33 6.08 2.28
C GLU A 234 1.69 5.10 1.28
N ARG A 235 0.51 5.43 0.75
CA ARG A 235 -0.20 4.60 -0.24
C ARG A 235 0.59 4.44 -1.54
N PHE A 236 1.23 5.50 -2.04
CA PHE A 236 2.08 5.39 -3.23
C PHE A 236 3.34 4.56 -2.98
N ASN A 237 3.99 4.75 -1.84
CA ASN A 237 5.20 3.99 -1.47
C ASN A 237 4.89 2.51 -1.18
N ALA A 238 3.67 2.19 -0.78
CA ALA A 238 3.21 0.80 -0.65
C ALA A 238 3.11 0.08 -2.00
N GLY A 239 2.96 0.85 -3.08
CA GLY A 239 2.91 0.35 -4.45
C GLY A 239 1.49 0.07 -4.96
N ALA A 240 1.36 0.02 -6.28
CA ALA A 240 0.13 -0.36 -6.95
C ALA A 240 -0.09 -1.87 -6.90
N LEU A 241 -1.35 -2.29 -6.83
CA LEU A 241 -1.68 -3.70 -6.93
C LEU A 241 -1.46 -4.19 -8.36
N PRO A 242 -0.70 -5.27 -8.58
CA PRO A 242 -0.43 -5.79 -9.93
C PRO A 242 -1.65 -6.45 -10.59
N ALA A 243 -2.69 -6.76 -9.82
CA ALA A 243 -3.99 -7.21 -10.33
C ALA A 243 -5.11 -6.72 -9.40
N PRO A 244 -6.35 -6.51 -9.92
CA PRO A 244 -7.49 -6.16 -9.10
C PRO A 244 -7.83 -7.25 -8.07
N ILE A 245 -8.21 -6.85 -6.87
CA ILE A 245 -8.65 -7.76 -5.81
C ILE A 245 -10.06 -7.39 -5.34
N LYS A 246 -10.82 -8.41 -4.98
CA LYS A 246 -12.17 -8.26 -4.44
C LYS A 246 -12.28 -9.03 -3.14
N LEU A 247 -12.73 -8.38 -2.07
CA LEU A 247 -13.01 -9.06 -0.81
C LEU A 247 -14.19 -10.03 -1.02
N VAL A 248 -14.00 -11.28 -0.57
CA VAL A 248 -15.03 -12.34 -0.64
C VAL A 248 -15.44 -12.86 0.73
N ASN A 249 -14.68 -12.53 1.78
CA ASN A 249 -15.02 -12.79 3.18
C ASN A 249 -14.23 -11.84 4.10
#